data_5631b447670556ae573d5ef87af74b41
#
_entry.id   5631b447670556ae573d5ef87af74b41
#
_cell.length_a   1.000
_cell.length_b   1.000
_cell.length_c   1.000
_cell.angle_alpha   90.00
_cell.angle_beta   90.00
_cell.angle_gamma   90.00
#
_symmetry.space_group_name_H-M   'P 1'
#
loop_
_entity.id
_entity.type
_entity.pdbx_description
1 polymer ?
#
loop_
_entity_poly.entity_id
_entity_poly.type
_entity_poly.pdbx_seq_one_letter_code
_entity_poly.pdbx_strand_id
1 'polypeptide(L)'
;MNKFKLFSILSLGFLFGMSLTSCEDTLADNVSVDKAHTNTADQGLPVVVFYAQQTVYDHSEYNVFLSQCLTTMGKAQVTGLPYRSGWEFLNINRHPQWRRHFYDIGVNVKELIENSQSIGSPNYELIGRTIRLMSTQLTTDAFGDMPLTEVYLSNTPKYDSQAFIYQWMFDEAEALLQMYEDPAIVSAEGNRAIDVVQDRVYAGDLNKWKGLVYAIKARLLLRHIPNVDRSSAMCQKVIDCAQQAIDAWRTGDLMYGEWFGNEPRYKFDGGSGEQNCPWGEAMPKINSWESRDNALTSAVPSKFFIQDCMGVINPGNETKQGLFDGGNAYGADPRLYLLMVPQEGPVSASDETKKVMLRYLENNIGAGTTFKQAHYPVLYAGAYARNDGYNPIFTMEELYFIQAEAYYWKGEKEKACQLAKEATTWNIQRHLDRFFADNGGFYPGTGNVAAAVPVIDNMNKQRYERVVKAFLDNEPTANTKACTQIGNKHWFFNETEYTLSDLMIQKWIAMYMQPEQWTDMRRYHYSNNRNGYGIGTANEIVYPSLRRPYNLYSAYWVDGLTDEQKENTWIQRLNYDPQTEDIYNMNEVVRVGAYKNPDWLKKPMNWALDYGVRTSLTAE
;
A
#
# COMPACT_ATOMS: atom_id res chain seq x y z
N MET A 1 -15.73 -84.95 8.28
CA MET A 1 -16.22 -83.59 8.42
C MET A 1 -15.37 -82.83 9.48
N ASN A 2 -14.10 -82.52 9.27
CA ASN A 2 -13.33 -81.70 10.23
C ASN A 2 -11.97 -81.16 9.68
N LYS A 3 -11.60 -81.49 8.45
CA LYS A 3 -10.36 -80.99 7.89
C LYS A 3 -10.55 -79.69 7.04
N PHE A 4 -11.75 -79.44 6.56
CA PHE A 4 -12.06 -78.20 5.79
C PHE A 4 -12.32 -76.96 6.65
N LYS A 5 -12.79 -77.13 7.91
CA LYS A 5 -13.02 -75.98 8.80
C LYS A 5 -11.72 -75.45 9.43
N LEU A 6 -10.71 -76.31 9.59
CA LEU A 6 -9.40 -75.85 10.12
C LEU A 6 -8.58 -75.05 9.10
N PHE A 7 -8.74 -75.39 7.84
CA PHE A 7 -8.04 -74.65 6.76
C PHE A 7 -8.65 -73.26 6.50
N SER A 8 -9.96 -73.10 6.67
CA SER A 8 -10.64 -71.81 6.52
C SER A 8 -10.35 -70.83 7.67
N ILE A 9 -10.09 -71.33 8.90
CA ILE A 9 -9.72 -70.49 10.04
C ILE A 9 -8.25 -70.09 9.99
N LEU A 10 -7.38 -70.94 9.47
CA LEU A 10 -5.97 -70.60 9.28
C LEU A 10 -5.73 -69.64 8.09
N SER A 11 -6.53 -69.75 7.02
CA SER A 11 -6.45 -68.80 5.91
C SER A 11 -7.06 -67.43 6.23
N LEU A 12 -8.09 -67.35 7.10
CA LEU A 12 -8.62 -66.08 7.58
C LEU A 12 -7.67 -65.38 8.59
N GLY A 13 -6.96 -66.14 9.41
CA GLY A 13 -5.97 -65.63 10.36
C GLY A 13 -4.69 -65.09 9.64
N PHE A 14 -4.33 -65.71 8.50
CA PHE A 14 -3.18 -65.25 7.70
C PHE A 14 -3.52 -64.01 6.85
N LEU A 15 -4.78 -63.85 6.43
CA LEU A 15 -5.26 -62.65 5.73
C LEU A 15 -5.44 -61.47 6.68
N PHE A 16 -5.74 -61.70 7.97
CA PHE A 16 -5.86 -60.61 8.95
C PHE A 16 -4.50 -60.20 9.57
N GLY A 17 -3.50 -61.09 9.54
CA GLY A 17 -2.14 -60.80 10.03
C GLY A 17 -1.27 -60.05 9.03
N MET A 18 -1.61 -60.09 7.73
CA MET A 18 -0.88 -59.30 6.70
C MET A 18 -1.45 -57.89 6.50
N SER A 19 -2.61 -57.57 7.08
CA SER A 19 -3.20 -56.24 6.94
C SER A 19 -2.80 -55.23 8.04
N LEU A 20 -2.02 -55.66 9.05
CA LEU A 20 -1.61 -54.78 10.15
C LEU A 20 -0.15 -54.34 10.10
N THR A 21 0.66 -54.88 9.16
CA THR A 21 2.05 -54.44 8.99
C THR A 21 2.26 -53.54 7.74
N SER A 22 1.17 -53.24 6.99
CA SER A 22 1.27 -52.46 5.73
C SER A 22 0.91 -50.98 5.86
N CYS A 23 0.55 -50.48 7.05
CA CYS A 23 0.11 -49.10 7.20
C CYS A 23 1.20 -48.10 7.68
N GLU A 24 2.31 -48.61 8.26
CA GLU A 24 3.38 -47.69 8.66
C GLU A 24 4.35 -47.37 7.50
N ASP A 25 4.68 -48.37 6.67
CA ASP A 25 5.59 -48.14 5.52
C ASP A 25 4.91 -47.41 4.36
N THR A 26 3.61 -47.54 4.15
CA THR A 26 2.87 -46.81 3.09
C THR A 26 2.55 -45.37 3.49
N LEU A 27 2.58 -45.01 4.75
CA LEU A 27 2.48 -43.61 5.18
C LEU A 27 3.85 -42.89 5.04
N ALA A 28 4.94 -43.64 5.16
CA ALA A 28 6.29 -43.09 4.88
C ALA A 28 6.54 -42.90 3.38
N ASP A 29 5.97 -43.76 2.51
CA ASP A 29 6.09 -43.64 1.04
C ASP A 29 5.15 -42.60 0.40
N ASN A 30 4.19 -42.03 1.13
CA ASN A 30 3.36 -40.94 0.67
C ASN A 30 3.99 -39.54 0.84
N VAL A 31 5.22 -39.51 1.27
CA VAL A 31 6.04 -38.31 1.19
C VAL A 31 6.44 -38.14 -0.26
N SER A 32 5.80 -37.21 -0.97
CA SER A 32 6.12 -36.94 -2.37
C SER A 32 7.61 -36.61 -2.50
N VAL A 33 8.35 -37.51 -3.14
CA VAL A 33 9.80 -37.34 -3.41
C VAL A 33 10.08 -36.08 -4.24
N ASP A 34 9.06 -35.59 -4.92
CA ASP A 34 9.12 -34.38 -5.76
C ASP A 34 8.80 -33.08 -5.01
N LYS A 35 8.45 -33.12 -3.73
CA LYS A 35 8.32 -31.93 -2.90
C LYS A 35 9.50 -31.84 -1.97
N ALA A 36 10.25 -30.75 -2.09
CA ALA A 36 11.26 -30.40 -1.10
C ALA A 36 10.59 -30.34 0.27
N HIS A 37 11.02 -31.21 1.21
CA HIS A 37 10.47 -31.26 2.56
C HIS A 37 10.97 -30.13 3.44
N THR A 38 12.09 -29.54 3.05
CA THR A 38 12.71 -28.37 3.70
C THR A 38 13.35 -27.51 2.63
N ASN A 39 13.04 -26.21 2.61
CA ASN A 39 13.75 -25.26 1.77
C ASN A 39 15.09 -24.91 2.43
N THR A 40 16.13 -24.72 1.64
CA THR A 40 17.35 -24.09 2.15
C THR A 40 17.16 -22.59 2.35
N ALA A 41 18.03 -21.95 3.14
CA ALA A 41 17.96 -20.49 3.30
C ALA A 41 18.07 -19.75 1.95
N ASP A 42 18.91 -20.28 1.04
CA ASP A 42 19.08 -19.74 -0.32
C ASP A 42 17.80 -19.83 -1.18
N GLN A 43 16.94 -20.83 -0.93
CA GLN A 43 15.66 -21.00 -1.62
C GLN A 43 14.52 -20.24 -0.92
N GLY A 44 14.59 -20.11 0.40
CA GLY A 44 13.56 -19.42 1.19
C GLY A 44 13.58 -17.90 1.04
N LEU A 45 14.77 -17.30 0.96
CA LEU A 45 14.91 -15.84 0.90
C LEU A 45 14.20 -15.21 -0.31
N PRO A 46 14.35 -15.68 -1.56
CA PRO A 46 13.64 -15.12 -2.72
C PRO A 46 12.13 -15.13 -2.55
N VAL A 47 11.59 -16.17 -1.91
CA VAL A 47 10.15 -16.29 -1.65
C VAL A 47 9.69 -15.21 -0.69
N VAL A 48 10.41 -15.01 0.42
CA VAL A 48 10.11 -14.00 1.43
C VAL A 48 10.22 -12.58 0.84
N VAL A 49 11.27 -12.32 0.06
CA VAL A 49 11.48 -11.03 -0.62
C VAL A 49 10.39 -10.76 -1.66
N PHE A 50 9.97 -11.76 -2.41
CA PHE A 50 8.85 -11.61 -3.35
C PHE A 50 7.56 -11.25 -2.62
N TYR A 51 7.23 -11.94 -1.54
CA TYR A 51 6.01 -11.66 -0.78
C TYR A 51 6.07 -10.35 0.01
N ALA A 52 7.25 -9.80 0.28
CA ALA A 52 7.38 -8.47 0.87
C ALA A 52 6.73 -7.38 -0.01
N GLN A 53 6.99 -7.40 -1.32
CA GLN A 53 6.34 -6.46 -2.24
C GLN A 53 4.86 -6.81 -2.46
N GLN A 54 4.53 -8.11 -2.49
CA GLN A 54 3.15 -8.54 -2.73
C GLN A 54 2.23 -8.14 -1.57
N THR A 55 2.70 -8.16 -0.31
CA THR A 55 1.90 -7.70 0.82
C THR A 55 1.59 -6.19 0.73
N VAL A 56 2.53 -5.37 0.25
CA VAL A 56 2.27 -3.95 0.01
C VAL A 56 1.17 -3.76 -1.04
N TYR A 57 1.24 -4.51 -2.14
CA TYR A 57 0.20 -4.49 -3.17
C TYR A 57 -1.16 -4.92 -2.62
N ASP A 58 -1.23 -6.05 -1.90
CA ASP A 58 -2.49 -6.59 -1.39
C ASP A 58 -3.18 -5.60 -0.43
N HIS A 59 -2.41 -4.89 0.41
CA HIS A 59 -2.94 -3.81 1.25
C HIS A 59 -3.39 -2.62 0.40
N SER A 60 -2.59 -2.23 -0.58
CA SER A 60 -2.89 -1.08 -1.45
C SER A 60 -4.13 -1.31 -2.30
N GLU A 61 -4.39 -2.53 -2.75
CA GLU A 61 -5.56 -2.89 -3.57
C GLU A 61 -6.89 -2.46 -2.92
N TYR A 62 -7.01 -2.59 -1.60
CA TYR A 62 -8.18 -2.11 -0.87
C TYR A 62 -8.07 -0.62 -0.55
N ASN A 63 -6.89 -0.19 -0.17
CA ASN A 63 -6.66 1.15 0.33
C ASN A 63 -6.85 2.22 -0.74
N VAL A 64 -6.59 1.95 -2.02
CA VAL A 64 -6.84 2.91 -3.11
C VAL A 64 -8.32 3.31 -3.23
N PHE A 65 -9.25 2.43 -2.87
CA PHE A 65 -10.68 2.74 -2.83
C PHE A 65 -11.07 3.41 -1.51
N LEU A 66 -10.53 2.97 -0.38
CA LEU A 66 -10.79 3.54 0.95
C LEU A 66 -10.20 4.93 1.12
N SER A 67 -9.05 5.20 0.52
CA SER A 67 -8.44 6.54 0.49
C SER A 67 -9.07 7.47 -0.55
N GLN A 68 -10.01 6.95 -1.35
CA GLN A 68 -10.59 7.67 -2.48
C GLN A 68 -9.59 8.11 -3.55
N CYS A 69 -8.48 7.40 -3.67
CA CYS A 69 -7.60 7.55 -4.82
C CYS A 69 -8.32 7.10 -6.10
N LEU A 70 -8.95 5.94 -6.04
CA LEU A 70 -9.71 5.36 -7.13
C LEU A 70 -11.17 5.10 -6.71
N THR A 71 -12.03 5.02 -7.72
CA THR A 71 -13.41 4.55 -7.63
C THR A 71 -13.70 3.64 -8.83
N THR A 72 -14.93 3.17 -8.99
CA THR A 72 -15.29 2.25 -10.07
C THR A 72 -16.21 2.86 -11.10
N MET A 73 -16.12 2.38 -12.35
CA MET A 73 -16.87 2.89 -13.48
C MET A 73 -18.38 2.61 -13.43
N GLY A 74 -18.88 1.80 -12.53
CA GLY A 74 -20.31 1.55 -12.42
C GLY A 74 -20.69 0.26 -11.71
N LYS A 75 -21.94 0.20 -11.32
CA LYS A 75 -22.55 -0.87 -10.54
C LYS A 75 -22.48 -2.25 -11.20
N ALA A 76 -22.74 -2.31 -12.51
CA ALA A 76 -22.90 -3.58 -13.23
C ALA A 76 -21.56 -4.30 -13.52
N GLN A 77 -20.45 -3.60 -13.48
CA GLN A 77 -19.13 -4.14 -13.82
C GLN A 77 -18.37 -4.71 -12.63
N VAL A 78 -18.93 -4.62 -11.42
CA VAL A 78 -18.22 -4.91 -10.17
C VAL A 78 -18.92 -5.94 -9.30
N THR A 79 -19.82 -6.74 -9.89
CA THR A 79 -20.59 -7.77 -9.16
C THR A 79 -19.75 -8.81 -8.44
N GLY A 80 -18.51 -9.01 -8.86
CA GLY A 80 -17.56 -9.91 -8.19
C GLY A 80 -16.68 -9.25 -7.12
N LEU A 81 -16.67 -7.92 -7.01
CA LEU A 81 -15.75 -7.16 -6.16
C LEU A 81 -16.52 -6.07 -5.36
N PRO A 82 -17.38 -6.48 -4.43
CA PRO A 82 -18.29 -5.56 -3.74
C PRO A 82 -17.56 -4.49 -2.91
N TYR A 83 -16.33 -4.73 -2.45
CA TYR A 83 -15.53 -3.74 -1.73
C TYR A 83 -15.16 -2.52 -2.60
N ARG A 84 -15.01 -2.68 -3.91
CA ARG A 84 -14.70 -1.58 -4.82
C ARG A 84 -15.90 -0.68 -5.06
N SER A 85 -17.07 -1.27 -5.29
CA SER A 85 -18.28 -0.53 -5.67
C SER A 85 -19.12 -0.07 -4.49
N GLY A 86 -19.07 -0.79 -3.38
CA GLY A 86 -19.97 -0.58 -2.25
C GLY A 86 -19.26 -0.36 -0.91
N TRP A 87 -17.94 -0.40 -0.87
CA TRP A 87 -17.19 -0.50 0.38
C TRP A 87 -17.71 -1.65 1.26
N GLU A 88 -18.14 -2.74 0.61
CA GLU A 88 -18.65 -3.90 1.32
C GLU A 88 -17.47 -4.77 1.79
N PHE A 89 -17.03 -4.51 3.00
CA PHE A 89 -15.94 -5.21 3.65
C PHE A 89 -16.42 -6.21 4.70
N LEU A 90 -17.70 -6.19 5.07
CA LEU A 90 -18.23 -7.10 6.08
C LEU A 90 -18.40 -8.53 5.52
N ASN A 91 -18.82 -8.64 4.27
CA ASN A 91 -19.11 -9.92 3.61
C ASN A 91 -18.06 -10.28 2.55
N ILE A 92 -16.85 -9.79 2.68
CA ILE A 92 -15.73 -10.23 1.85
C ILE A 92 -15.45 -11.70 2.12
N ASN A 93 -15.25 -12.46 1.05
CA ASN A 93 -15.01 -13.89 1.15
C ASN A 93 -13.62 -14.25 1.68
N ARG A 94 -12.64 -13.36 1.51
CA ARG A 94 -11.26 -13.55 1.97
C ARG A 94 -10.48 -12.24 1.93
N HIS A 95 -9.42 -12.19 2.72
CA HIS A 95 -8.45 -11.10 2.73
C HIS A 95 -7.06 -11.61 2.36
N PRO A 96 -6.55 -11.30 1.14
CA PRO A 96 -5.20 -11.70 0.75
C PRO A 96 -4.12 -11.17 1.70
N GLN A 97 -4.32 -10.00 2.29
CA GLN A 97 -3.42 -9.39 3.27
C GLN A 97 -3.18 -10.30 4.48
N TRP A 98 -4.26 -10.88 5.03
CA TRP A 98 -4.21 -11.81 6.15
C TRP A 98 -3.40 -13.05 5.80
N ARG A 99 -3.72 -13.66 4.67
CA ARG A 99 -2.99 -14.82 4.18
C ARG A 99 -1.51 -14.51 3.96
N ARG A 100 -1.17 -13.34 3.32
CA ARG A 100 0.23 -12.96 3.08
C ARG A 100 1.02 -12.92 4.37
N HIS A 101 0.47 -12.27 5.39
CA HIS A 101 1.15 -12.12 6.65
C HIS A 101 1.41 -13.45 7.34
N PHE A 102 0.38 -14.28 7.50
CA PHE A 102 0.49 -15.49 8.31
C PHE A 102 1.10 -16.68 7.57
N TYR A 103 0.75 -16.87 6.30
CA TYR A 103 1.18 -18.04 5.54
C TYR A 103 2.37 -17.73 4.62
N ASP A 104 2.20 -16.80 3.70
CA ASP A 104 3.19 -16.61 2.64
C ASP A 104 4.48 -15.94 3.15
N ILE A 105 4.40 -15.06 4.14
CA ILE A 105 5.56 -14.45 4.81
C ILE A 105 5.91 -15.21 6.08
N GLY A 106 4.98 -15.33 7.01
CA GLY A 106 5.28 -15.74 8.37
C GLY A 106 5.81 -17.16 8.50
N VAL A 107 5.20 -18.15 7.81
CA VAL A 107 5.70 -19.54 7.79
C VAL A 107 7.08 -19.60 7.13
N ASN A 108 7.24 -18.93 5.97
CA ASN A 108 8.51 -18.93 5.26
C ASN A 108 9.62 -18.19 6.03
N VAL A 109 9.30 -17.10 6.73
CA VAL A 109 10.30 -16.43 7.61
C VAL A 109 10.71 -17.31 8.77
N LYS A 110 9.74 -18.03 9.40
CA LYS A 110 10.06 -18.97 10.48
C LYS A 110 11.06 -20.04 9.99
N GLU A 111 10.77 -20.67 8.86
CA GLU A 111 11.66 -21.67 8.26
C GLU A 111 13.01 -21.05 7.84
N LEU A 112 13.02 -19.84 7.29
CA LEU A 112 14.23 -19.12 6.92
C LEU A 112 15.14 -18.86 8.12
N ILE A 113 14.56 -18.48 9.28
CA ILE A 113 15.32 -18.26 10.51
C ILE A 113 15.95 -19.58 11.00
N GLU A 114 15.17 -20.66 11.06
CA GLU A 114 15.66 -21.98 11.48
C GLU A 114 16.80 -22.46 10.59
N ASN A 115 16.66 -22.31 9.27
CA ASN A 115 17.70 -22.67 8.30
C ASN A 115 18.93 -21.76 8.40
N SER A 116 18.75 -20.45 8.58
CA SER A 116 19.81 -19.48 8.79
C SER A 116 20.68 -19.85 9.99
N GLN A 117 20.04 -20.17 11.12
CA GLN A 117 20.72 -20.58 12.35
C GLN A 117 21.46 -21.91 12.17
N SER A 118 20.86 -22.89 11.48
CA SER A 118 21.46 -24.21 11.24
C SER A 118 22.73 -24.15 10.42
N ILE A 119 22.83 -23.19 9.49
CA ILE A 119 24.01 -23.01 8.61
C ILE A 119 24.99 -21.94 9.13
N GLY A 120 24.68 -21.27 10.25
CA GLY A 120 25.49 -20.20 10.82
C GLY A 120 25.59 -18.95 9.93
N SER A 121 24.52 -18.61 9.20
CA SER A 121 24.47 -17.47 8.26
C SER A 121 23.39 -16.46 8.67
N PRO A 122 23.61 -15.65 9.72
CA PRO A 122 22.60 -14.78 10.33
C PRO A 122 22.09 -13.65 9.42
N ASN A 123 22.73 -13.34 8.31
CA ASN A 123 22.26 -12.36 7.35
C ASN A 123 20.88 -12.71 6.76
N TYR A 124 20.54 -13.97 6.59
CA TYR A 124 19.20 -14.40 6.17
C TYR A 124 18.14 -14.11 7.25
N GLU A 125 18.46 -14.38 8.51
CA GLU A 125 17.58 -14.08 9.65
C GLU A 125 17.28 -12.58 9.73
N LEU A 126 18.29 -11.72 9.60
CA LEU A 126 18.15 -10.27 9.63
C LEU A 126 17.12 -9.80 8.58
N ILE A 127 17.26 -10.22 7.33
CA ILE A 127 16.37 -9.84 6.23
C ILE A 127 14.96 -10.38 6.48
N GLY A 128 14.83 -11.66 6.83
CA GLY A 128 13.54 -12.29 7.09
C GLY A 128 12.76 -11.61 8.23
N ARG A 129 13.41 -11.31 9.34
CA ARG A 129 12.81 -10.61 10.48
C ARG A 129 12.41 -9.18 10.14
N THR A 130 13.20 -8.47 9.33
CA THR A 130 12.87 -7.12 8.85
C THR A 130 11.59 -7.15 8.00
N ILE A 131 11.44 -8.12 7.11
CA ILE A 131 10.23 -8.29 6.29
C ILE A 131 9.02 -8.66 7.17
N ARG A 132 9.21 -9.52 8.17
CA ARG A 132 8.15 -9.87 9.14
C ARG A 132 7.69 -8.64 9.92
N LEU A 133 8.61 -7.79 10.39
CA LEU A 133 8.29 -6.54 11.09
C LEU A 133 7.41 -5.64 10.22
N MET A 134 7.79 -5.43 8.95
CA MET A 134 7.02 -4.65 7.98
C MET A 134 5.62 -5.23 7.77
N SER A 135 5.52 -6.54 7.54
CA SER A 135 4.25 -7.21 7.32
C SER A 135 3.35 -7.16 8.56
N THR A 136 3.92 -7.25 9.76
CA THR A 136 3.20 -7.08 11.03
C THR A 136 2.60 -5.68 11.13
N GLN A 137 3.37 -4.64 10.81
CA GLN A 137 2.89 -3.26 10.82
C GLN A 137 1.71 -3.07 9.86
N LEU A 138 1.85 -3.48 8.60
CA LEU A 138 0.78 -3.34 7.61
C LEU A 138 -0.50 -4.09 8.03
N THR A 139 -0.36 -5.28 8.57
CA THR A 139 -1.50 -6.13 8.92
C THR A 139 -2.24 -5.62 10.16
N THR A 140 -1.51 -5.28 11.23
CA THR A 140 -2.17 -4.71 12.43
C THR A 140 -2.79 -3.35 12.15
N ASP A 141 -2.20 -2.54 11.26
CA ASP A 141 -2.79 -1.26 10.84
C ASP A 141 -4.06 -1.42 10.00
N ALA A 142 -4.27 -2.58 9.38
CA ALA A 142 -5.50 -2.88 8.64
C ALA A 142 -6.57 -3.57 9.51
N PHE A 143 -6.19 -4.51 10.37
CA PHE A 143 -7.13 -5.38 11.10
C PHE A 143 -7.24 -5.06 12.61
N GLY A 144 -6.21 -4.50 13.22
CA GLY A 144 -6.11 -4.26 14.67
C GLY A 144 -5.51 -5.44 15.40
N ASP A 145 -6.25 -6.01 16.37
CA ASP A 145 -5.83 -7.17 17.14
C ASP A 145 -5.61 -8.39 16.21
N MET A 146 -4.57 -9.17 16.45
CA MET A 146 -4.27 -10.36 15.63
C MET A 146 -3.35 -11.34 16.39
N PRO A 147 -3.24 -12.61 15.97
CA PRO A 147 -2.30 -13.54 16.56
C PRO A 147 -0.84 -13.06 16.40
N LEU A 148 -0.08 -13.09 17.49
CA LEU A 148 1.35 -12.83 17.50
C LEU A 148 2.11 -13.82 18.39
N THR A 149 1.72 -13.96 19.66
CA THR A 149 2.43 -14.80 20.63
C THR A 149 2.15 -16.30 20.45
N GLU A 150 0.94 -16.67 20.07
CA GLU A 150 0.55 -18.06 19.86
C GLU A 150 0.55 -18.48 18.38
N VAL A 151 0.95 -17.57 17.46
CA VAL A 151 1.04 -17.88 16.03
C VAL A 151 1.99 -19.05 15.78
N TYR A 152 1.58 -20.00 14.96
CA TYR A 152 2.29 -21.26 14.66
C TYR A 152 2.46 -22.24 15.84
N LEU A 153 1.90 -21.92 17.00
CA LEU A 153 1.92 -22.79 18.19
C LEU A 153 0.56 -23.45 18.43
N SER A 154 -0.52 -22.86 17.93
CA SER A 154 -1.89 -23.33 18.08
C SER A 154 -2.63 -23.23 16.76
N ASN A 155 -3.59 -24.14 16.54
CA ASN A 155 -4.54 -24.06 15.41
C ASN A 155 -5.65 -23.02 15.66
N THR A 156 -5.80 -22.56 16.90
CA THR A 156 -6.74 -21.52 17.33
C THR A 156 -6.01 -20.50 18.20
N PRO A 157 -5.03 -19.77 17.63
CA PRO A 157 -4.20 -18.84 18.39
C PRO A 157 -5.06 -17.70 18.93
N LYS A 158 -4.75 -17.24 20.14
CA LYS A 158 -5.34 -16.03 20.70
C LYS A 158 -4.89 -14.80 19.93
N TYR A 159 -5.78 -13.81 19.87
CA TYR A 159 -5.44 -12.51 19.32
C TYR A 159 -4.84 -11.63 20.42
N ASP A 160 -3.64 -11.19 20.18
CA ASP A 160 -3.00 -10.15 20.98
C ASP A 160 -3.59 -8.79 20.63
N SER A 161 -3.66 -7.90 21.63
CA SER A 161 -4.17 -6.54 21.39
C SER A 161 -3.23 -5.73 20.49
N GLN A 162 -3.79 -4.80 19.71
CA GLN A 162 -2.98 -3.92 18.87
C GLN A 162 -1.91 -3.15 19.68
N ALA A 163 -2.23 -2.76 20.92
CA ALA A 163 -1.26 -2.10 21.81
C ALA A 163 -0.05 -3.00 22.11
N PHE A 164 -0.30 -4.28 22.42
CA PHE A 164 0.77 -5.25 22.66
C PHE A 164 1.60 -5.50 21.40
N ILE A 165 0.93 -5.60 20.23
CA ILE A 165 1.61 -5.79 18.94
C ILE A 165 2.52 -4.61 18.63
N TYR A 166 2.09 -3.37 18.91
CA TYR A 166 2.91 -2.17 18.72
C TYR A 166 4.14 -2.18 19.63
N GLN A 167 3.97 -2.56 20.90
CA GLN A 167 5.12 -2.72 21.80
C GLN A 167 6.11 -3.75 21.26
N TRP A 168 5.61 -4.92 20.82
CA TRP A 168 6.46 -5.93 20.21
C TRP A 168 7.20 -5.42 18.97
N MET A 169 6.53 -4.62 18.12
CA MET A 169 7.18 -4.06 16.92
C MET A 169 8.30 -3.08 17.27
N PHE A 170 8.15 -2.29 18.33
CA PHE A 170 9.23 -1.42 18.81
C PHE A 170 10.40 -2.24 19.37
N ASP A 171 10.12 -3.24 20.19
CA ASP A 171 11.14 -4.12 20.76
C ASP A 171 11.87 -4.90 19.66
N GLU A 172 11.17 -5.42 18.67
CA GLU A 172 11.73 -6.13 17.52
C GLU A 172 12.59 -5.19 16.64
N ALA A 173 12.13 -3.95 16.43
CA ALA A 173 12.92 -2.97 15.69
C ALA A 173 14.24 -2.64 16.41
N GLU A 174 14.21 -2.45 17.73
CA GLU A 174 15.43 -2.23 18.52
C GLU A 174 16.37 -3.43 18.49
N ALA A 175 15.83 -4.65 18.66
CA ALA A 175 16.62 -5.87 18.59
C ALA A 175 17.28 -6.04 17.21
N LEU A 176 16.53 -5.78 16.13
CA LEU A 176 17.08 -5.82 14.78
C LEU A 176 18.19 -4.79 14.57
N LEU A 177 17.99 -3.54 15.02
CA LEU A 177 19.00 -2.49 14.89
C LEU A 177 20.29 -2.86 15.62
N GLN A 178 20.19 -3.43 16.83
CA GLN A 178 21.36 -3.94 17.56
C GLN A 178 22.07 -5.06 16.78
N MET A 179 21.32 -5.99 16.19
CA MET A 179 21.90 -7.06 15.37
C MET A 179 22.57 -6.52 14.10
N TYR A 180 21.99 -5.53 13.44
CA TYR A 180 22.58 -4.88 12.25
C TYR A 180 23.85 -4.06 12.59
N GLU A 181 24.03 -3.67 13.84
CA GLU A 181 25.21 -2.93 14.31
C GLU A 181 26.29 -3.83 14.92
N ASP A 182 25.98 -5.10 15.17
CA ASP A 182 26.94 -6.06 15.72
C ASP A 182 27.85 -6.64 14.62
N PRO A 183 29.16 -6.32 14.63
CA PRO A 183 30.11 -6.88 13.66
C PRO A 183 30.20 -8.41 13.71
N ALA A 184 29.93 -9.03 14.87
CA ALA A 184 29.94 -10.47 15.02
C ALA A 184 28.78 -11.15 14.25
N ILE A 185 27.72 -10.38 13.94
CA ILE A 185 26.56 -10.83 13.16
C ILE A 185 26.73 -10.44 11.69
N VAL A 186 26.91 -9.16 11.39
CA VAL A 186 26.92 -8.67 10.00
C VAL A 186 28.15 -9.12 9.22
N SER A 187 29.27 -9.38 9.91
CA SER A 187 30.52 -9.88 9.34
C SER A 187 30.85 -11.30 9.79
N ALA A 188 29.85 -12.08 10.22
CA ALA A 188 30.06 -13.46 10.62
C ALA A 188 30.73 -14.28 9.49
N GLU A 189 31.74 -15.08 9.82
CA GLU A 189 32.47 -15.90 8.85
C GLU A 189 31.55 -16.89 8.13
N GLY A 190 30.45 -17.32 8.78
CA GLY A 190 29.43 -18.21 8.22
C GLY A 190 28.45 -17.53 7.26
N ASN A 191 28.46 -16.20 7.15
CA ASN A 191 27.54 -15.49 6.26
C ASN A 191 27.81 -15.86 4.80
N ARG A 192 26.75 -16.35 4.14
CA ARG A 192 26.77 -16.61 2.70
C ARG A 192 26.50 -15.32 1.93
N ALA A 193 27.14 -15.21 0.77
CA ALA A 193 26.85 -14.12 -0.16
C ALA A 193 25.40 -14.22 -0.67
N ILE A 194 24.69 -13.11 -0.64
CA ILE A 194 23.33 -12.98 -1.19
C ILE A 194 23.43 -12.10 -2.43
N ASP A 195 22.92 -12.58 -3.55
CA ASP A 195 22.93 -11.86 -4.82
C ASP A 195 21.55 -11.27 -5.19
N VAL A 196 21.49 -10.62 -6.34
CA VAL A 196 20.26 -10.00 -6.85
C VAL A 196 19.16 -11.01 -7.21
N VAL A 197 19.49 -12.30 -7.40
CA VAL A 197 18.49 -13.34 -7.67
C VAL A 197 17.76 -13.73 -6.39
N GLN A 198 18.52 -13.79 -5.29
CA GLN A 198 17.98 -14.12 -3.97
C GLN A 198 17.28 -12.92 -3.33
N ASP A 199 17.87 -11.73 -3.48
CA ASP A 199 17.31 -10.47 -2.94
C ASP A 199 17.19 -9.41 -4.03
N ARG A 200 16.04 -9.36 -4.69
CA ARG A 200 15.73 -8.37 -5.73
C ARG A 200 15.52 -6.94 -5.21
N VAL A 201 15.61 -6.74 -3.90
CA VAL A 201 15.47 -5.41 -3.29
C VAL A 201 16.83 -4.76 -3.13
N TYR A 202 17.77 -5.43 -2.47
CA TYR A 202 19.08 -4.85 -2.14
C TYR A 202 20.27 -5.73 -2.46
N ALA A 203 20.08 -6.89 -3.05
CA ALA A 203 21.17 -7.86 -3.32
C ALA A 203 22.01 -8.18 -2.07
N GLY A 204 21.35 -8.31 -0.92
CA GLY A 204 21.97 -8.66 0.36
C GLY A 204 22.66 -7.50 1.08
N ASP A 205 22.51 -6.26 0.64
CA ASP A 205 23.09 -5.09 1.33
C ASP A 205 22.41 -4.86 2.68
N LEU A 206 23.04 -5.34 3.74
CA LEU A 206 22.50 -5.27 5.11
C LEU A 206 22.38 -3.84 5.64
N ASN A 207 23.18 -2.88 5.16
CA ASN A 207 23.03 -1.49 5.57
C ASN A 207 21.74 -0.86 5.03
N LYS A 208 21.37 -1.21 3.81
CA LYS A 208 20.09 -0.78 3.23
C LYS A 208 18.90 -1.45 3.91
N TRP A 209 19.00 -2.72 4.27
CA TRP A 209 18.00 -3.41 5.07
C TRP A 209 17.85 -2.79 6.48
N LYS A 210 18.96 -2.40 7.12
CA LYS A 210 18.94 -1.61 8.36
C LYS A 210 18.16 -0.30 8.17
N GLY A 211 18.36 0.38 7.04
CA GLY A 211 17.59 1.57 6.67
C GLY A 211 16.09 1.33 6.67
N LEU A 212 15.63 0.17 6.18
CA LEU A 212 14.21 -0.19 6.22
C LEU A 212 13.69 -0.37 7.65
N VAL A 213 14.48 -0.91 8.58
CA VAL A 213 14.08 -1.00 10.00
C VAL A 213 13.86 0.40 10.59
N TYR A 214 14.79 1.33 10.33
CA TYR A 214 14.62 2.73 10.76
C TYR A 214 13.38 3.38 10.12
N ALA A 215 13.12 3.13 8.85
CA ALA A 215 11.96 3.65 8.13
C ALA A 215 10.64 3.14 8.75
N ILE A 216 10.54 1.84 9.01
CA ILE A 216 9.38 1.25 9.70
C ILE A 216 9.22 1.85 11.10
N LYS A 217 10.31 1.95 11.87
CA LYS A 217 10.29 2.56 13.20
C LYS A 217 9.83 4.02 13.16
N ALA A 218 10.25 4.79 12.14
CA ALA A 218 9.78 6.16 11.95
C ALA A 218 8.26 6.21 11.70
N ARG A 219 7.70 5.29 10.90
CA ARG A 219 6.24 5.14 10.74
C ARG A 219 5.56 4.81 12.07
N LEU A 220 6.08 3.85 12.84
CA LEU A 220 5.52 3.48 14.14
C LEU A 220 5.51 4.66 15.12
N LEU A 221 6.61 5.42 15.17
CA LEU A 221 6.69 6.65 15.99
C LEU A 221 5.71 7.72 15.50
N LEU A 222 5.55 7.85 14.17
CA LEU A 222 4.61 8.81 13.59
C LEU A 222 3.15 8.50 13.96
N ARG A 223 2.80 7.23 14.28
CA ARG A 223 1.47 6.86 14.79
C ARG A 223 1.12 7.56 16.11
N HIS A 224 2.11 8.03 16.86
CA HIS A 224 1.85 8.81 18.07
C HIS A 224 1.26 10.20 17.74
N ILE A 225 1.61 10.74 16.60
CA ILE A 225 1.16 12.05 16.13
C ILE A 225 -0.07 11.86 15.21
N PRO A 226 -1.15 12.65 15.42
CA PRO A 226 -1.35 13.70 16.42
C PRO A 226 -2.06 13.23 17.71
N ASN A 227 -2.51 11.99 17.79
CA ASN A 227 -3.52 11.56 18.78
C ASN A 227 -2.93 11.13 20.13
N VAL A 228 -1.68 10.69 20.14
CA VAL A 228 -1.04 10.06 21.30
C VAL A 228 -0.14 11.03 22.04
N ASP A 229 0.90 11.46 21.37
CA ASP A 229 1.91 12.38 21.89
C ASP A 229 2.45 13.24 20.76
N ARG A 230 2.21 14.53 20.84
CA ARG A 230 2.71 15.55 19.91
C ARG A 230 3.71 16.49 20.59
N SER A 231 4.32 16.04 21.68
CA SER A 231 5.40 16.79 22.33
C SER A 231 6.57 17.00 21.36
N SER A 232 7.30 18.09 21.59
CA SER A 232 8.52 18.36 20.81
C SER A 232 9.54 17.21 20.92
N ALA A 233 9.56 16.49 22.05
CA ALA A 233 10.43 15.34 22.24
C ALA A 233 10.02 14.15 21.36
N MET A 234 8.71 13.85 21.25
CA MET A 234 8.21 12.80 20.36
C MET A 234 8.46 13.17 18.88
N CYS A 235 8.15 14.41 18.51
CA CYS A 235 8.45 14.89 17.15
C CYS A 235 9.94 14.75 16.80
N GLN A 236 10.84 15.05 17.76
CA GLN A 236 12.27 14.88 17.53
C GLN A 236 12.67 13.41 17.34
N LYS A 237 12.12 12.49 18.12
CA LYS A 237 12.35 11.04 17.92
C LYS A 237 11.95 10.58 16.50
N VAL A 238 10.81 11.08 16.00
CA VAL A 238 10.36 10.79 14.61
C VAL A 238 11.36 11.32 13.59
N ILE A 239 11.78 12.59 13.75
CA ILE A 239 12.74 13.25 12.85
C ILE A 239 14.06 12.48 12.82
N ASP A 240 14.62 12.16 13.99
CA ASP A 240 15.90 11.48 14.10
C ASP A 240 15.85 10.08 13.49
N CYS A 241 14.78 9.34 13.76
CA CYS A 241 14.61 7.99 13.21
C CYS A 241 14.46 8.00 11.69
N ALA A 242 13.67 8.93 11.14
CA ALA A 242 13.56 9.09 9.68
C ALA A 242 14.91 9.52 9.06
N GLN A 243 15.70 10.34 9.76
CA GLN A 243 17.04 10.74 9.29
C GLN A 243 17.99 9.53 9.21
N GLN A 244 17.97 8.63 10.21
CA GLN A 244 18.78 7.40 10.16
C GLN A 244 18.44 6.53 8.93
N ALA A 245 17.16 6.43 8.56
CA ALA A 245 16.76 5.71 7.35
C ALA A 245 17.29 6.41 6.08
N ILE A 246 17.17 7.73 6.00
CA ILE A 246 17.68 8.54 4.88
C ILE A 246 19.19 8.34 4.75
N ASP A 247 19.94 8.41 5.84
CA ASP A 247 21.40 8.28 5.84
C ASP A 247 21.85 6.86 5.42
N ALA A 248 21.10 5.82 5.82
CA ALA A 248 21.38 4.45 5.41
C ALA A 248 21.13 4.21 3.90
N TRP A 249 20.17 4.92 3.30
CA TRP A 249 19.86 4.79 1.88
C TRP A 249 20.64 5.76 1.01
N ARG A 250 21.11 6.87 1.58
CA ARG A 250 21.89 7.87 0.88
C ARG A 250 23.38 7.56 0.98
N THR A 251 24.01 7.23 -0.13
CA THR A 251 25.45 6.97 -0.22
C THR A 251 26.14 8.13 -0.93
N GLY A 252 26.60 9.15 -0.18
CA GLY A 252 27.33 10.29 -0.71
C GLY A 252 26.45 11.40 -1.31
N ASP A 253 27.04 12.29 -2.10
CA ASP A 253 26.32 13.38 -2.79
C ASP A 253 25.63 12.83 -4.04
N LEU A 254 24.47 12.23 -3.86
CA LEU A 254 23.66 11.69 -4.96
C LEU A 254 22.76 12.76 -5.55
N MET A 255 22.67 12.76 -6.87
CA MET A 255 21.72 13.58 -7.60
C MET A 255 20.31 12.95 -7.61
N TYR A 256 19.30 13.76 -7.96
CA TYR A 256 17.95 13.25 -8.17
C TYR A 256 17.95 12.06 -9.14
N GLY A 257 17.26 11.01 -8.80
CA GLY A 257 17.20 9.77 -9.58
C GLY A 257 18.15 8.66 -9.11
N GLU A 258 19.32 8.98 -8.59
CA GLU A 258 20.26 7.96 -8.09
C GLU A 258 19.79 7.32 -6.78
N TRP A 259 19.11 8.07 -5.93
CA TRP A 259 18.56 7.59 -4.66
C TRP A 259 17.54 6.48 -4.83
N PHE A 260 16.77 6.52 -5.92
CA PHE A 260 15.72 5.53 -6.14
C PHE A 260 16.24 4.09 -6.18
N GLY A 261 17.50 3.90 -6.45
CA GLY A 261 18.16 2.61 -6.36
C GLY A 261 18.40 2.11 -4.93
N ASN A 262 18.35 3.00 -3.93
CA ASN A 262 18.68 2.71 -2.54
C ASN A 262 17.46 2.48 -1.63
N GLU A 263 16.28 2.90 -2.04
CA GLU A 263 15.04 2.61 -1.31
C GLU A 263 14.54 1.20 -1.60
N PRO A 264 13.78 0.57 -0.65
CA PRO A 264 13.29 -0.78 -0.85
C PRO A 264 12.18 -0.83 -1.87
N ARG A 265 12.47 -1.39 -3.02
CA ARG A 265 11.50 -1.63 -4.09
C ARG A 265 11.82 -2.91 -4.82
N TYR A 266 10.80 -3.61 -5.22
CA TYR A 266 10.93 -4.78 -6.06
C TYR A 266 10.87 -4.37 -7.53
N LYS A 267 11.87 -4.75 -8.33
CA LYS A 267 11.93 -4.47 -9.75
C LYS A 267 11.39 -5.64 -10.55
N PHE A 268 10.51 -5.34 -11.49
CA PHE A 268 9.94 -6.31 -12.42
C PHE A 268 10.57 -6.19 -13.80
N ASP A 269 10.71 -7.32 -14.48
CA ASP A 269 11.36 -7.38 -15.79
C ASP A 269 10.39 -7.14 -16.95
N GLY A 270 9.08 -7.09 -16.68
CA GLY A 270 8.06 -6.86 -17.71
C GLY A 270 7.83 -8.04 -18.65
N GLY A 271 8.23 -9.24 -18.23
CA GLY A 271 8.05 -10.48 -18.99
C GLY A 271 6.64 -11.06 -18.93
N SER A 272 6.52 -12.36 -18.75
CA SER A 272 5.25 -13.05 -18.55
C SER A 272 5.11 -13.51 -17.10
N GLY A 273 3.87 -13.58 -16.62
CA GLY A 273 3.59 -14.12 -15.30
C GLY A 273 4.06 -13.22 -14.16
N GLU A 274 4.72 -13.81 -13.18
CA GLU A 274 5.22 -13.13 -11.97
C GLU A 274 6.33 -12.09 -12.24
N GLN A 275 6.77 -11.97 -13.48
CA GLN A 275 7.73 -10.96 -13.91
C GLN A 275 7.09 -9.59 -14.17
N ASN A 276 5.77 -9.47 -14.04
CA ASN A 276 5.06 -8.23 -14.21
C ASN A 276 4.75 -7.57 -12.87
N CYS A 277 4.81 -6.23 -12.87
CA CYS A 277 4.36 -5.44 -11.73
C CYS A 277 2.90 -5.78 -11.39
N PRO A 278 2.54 -5.99 -10.12
CA PRO A 278 1.17 -6.32 -9.72
C PRO A 278 0.13 -5.27 -10.09
N TRP A 279 0.53 -4.03 -10.30
CA TRP A 279 -0.31 -2.96 -10.84
C TRP A 279 -0.39 -2.95 -12.38
N GLY A 280 0.47 -3.68 -13.06
CA GLY A 280 0.52 -3.74 -14.52
C GLY A 280 -0.67 -4.45 -15.14
N GLU A 281 -0.96 -4.14 -16.42
CA GLU A 281 -2.06 -4.76 -17.16
C GLU A 281 -1.88 -6.28 -17.31
N ALA A 282 -0.64 -6.73 -17.50
CA ALA A 282 -0.29 -8.13 -17.70
C ALA A 282 -0.05 -8.89 -16.39
N MET A 283 -0.56 -8.38 -15.27
CA MET A 283 -0.45 -9.04 -13.96
C MET A 283 -0.88 -10.51 -14.07
N PRO A 284 -0.05 -11.46 -13.62
CA PRO A 284 -0.41 -12.87 -13.64
C PRO A 284 -1.56 -13.14 -12.69
N LYS A 285 -2.45 -14.00 -13.11
CA LYS A 285 -3.33 -14.69 -12.19
C LYS A 285 -2.47 -15.65 -11.39
N ILE A 286 -2.06 -15.25 -10.19
CA ILE A 286 -1.13 -16.02 -9.34
C ILE A 286 -1.70 -17.41 -9.00
N ASN A 287 -3.03 -17.57 -9.06
CA ASN A 287 -3.69 -18.87 -8.92
C ASN A 287 -4.91 -18.95 -9.82
N SER A 288 -5.13 -20.08 -10.48
CA SER A 288 -6.28 -20.33 -11.34
C SER A 288 -7.65 -20.24 -10.65
N TRP A 289 -7.68 -20.28 -9.32
CA TRP A 289 -8.88 -20.11 -8.47
C TRP A 289 -9.00 -18.69 -7.91
N GLU A 290 -7.96 -17.86 -8.01
CA GLU A 290 -8.02 -16.43 -7.81
C GLU A 290 -8.39 -15.78 -9.14
N SER A 291 -9.66 -15.79 -9.50
CA SER A 291 -10.15 -14.96 -10.60
C SER A 291 -10.09 -13.48 -10.16
N ARG A 292 -8.90 -12.94 -10.04
CA ARG A 292 -8.71 -11.51 -9.84
C ARG A 292 -8.63 -10.84 -11.18
N ASP A 293 -9.63 -10.06 -11.46
CA ASP A 293 -9.43 -8.95 -12.36
C ASP A 293 -8.36 -8.06 -11.73
N ASN A 294 -7.43 -7.56 -12.53
CA ASN A 294 -6.48 -6.54 -12.09
C ASN A 294 -7.22 -5.43 -11.32
N ALA A 295 -6.65 -4.96 -10.21
CA ALA A 295 -7.26 -3.93 -9.37
C ALA A 295 -7.68 -2.68 -10.15
N LEU A 296 -6.97 -2.36 -11.23
CA LEU A 296 -7.23 -1.21 -12.08
C LEU A 296 -8.26 -1.49 -13.19
N THR A 297 -8.65 -2.74 -13.41
CA THR A 297 -9.75 -3.06 -14.35
C THR A 297 -11.03 -2.42 -13.81
N SER A 298 -11.67 -1.59 -14.60
CA SER A 298 -12.85 -0.81 -14.21
C SER A 298 -12.62 0.26 -13.13
N ALA A 299 -11.39 0.48 -12.70
CA ALA A 299 -11.04 1.57 -11.80
C ALA A 299 -10.84 2.87 -12.56
N VAL A 300 -11.24 3.96 -11.93
CA VAL A 300 -11.06 5.33 -12.42
C VAL A 300 -10.66 6.24 -11.26
N PRO A 301 -9.95 7.34 -11.51
CA PRO A 301 -9.64 8.29 -10.46
C PRO A 301 -10.92 8.92 -9.90
N SER A 302 -10.94 9.16 -8.59
CA SER A 302 -12.06 9.83 -7.94
C SER A 302 -12.06 11.35 -8.21
N LYS A 303 -13.19 12.00 -7.91
CA LYS A 303 -13.30 13.46 -7.89
C LYS A 303 -12.31 14.07 -6.91
N PHE A 304 -12.23 13.52 -5.71
CA PHE A 304 -11.29 13.98 -4.69
C PHE A 304 -9.86 14.01 -5.21
N PHE A 305 -9.44 12.95 -5.90
CA PHE A 305 -8.10 12.87 -6.47
C PHE A 305 -7.88 13.93 -7.58
N ILE A 306 -8.74 13.93 -8.61
CA ILE A 306 -8.50 14.75 -9.80
C ILE A 306 -8.74 16.24 -9.54
N GLN A 307 -9.84 16.56 -8.91
CA GLN A 307 -10.23 17.97 -8.72
C GLN A 307 -9.62 18.56 -7.46
N ASP A 308 -9.73 17.85 -6.35
CA ASP A 308 -9.42 18.43 -5.04
C ASP A 308 -7.95 18.30 -4.70
N CYS A 309 -7.31 17.17 -5.06
CA CYS A 309 -5.88 16.96 -4.82
C CYS A 309 -5.01 17.46 -5.99
N MET A 310 -5.38 17.13 -7.23
CA MET A 310 -4.57 17.50 -8.41
C MET A 310 -4.91 18.86 -9.02
N GLY A 311 -5.99 19.50 -8.58
CA GLY A 311 -6.33 20.86 -8.98
C GLY A 311 -6.91 21.00 -10.39
N VAL A 312 -7.55 19.99 -10.93
CA VAL A 312 -8.21 20.06 -12.24
C VAL A 312 -9.54 20.80 -12.11
N ILE A 313 -9.67 21.98 -12.73
CA ILE A 313 -10.82 22.87 -12.51
C ILE A 313 -12.07 22.42 -13.25
N ASN A 314 -11.97 22.01 -14.50
CA ASN A 314 -13.08 21.61 -15.36
C ASN A 314 -12.82 20.28 -16.05
N PRO A 315 -12.79 19.17 -15.31
CA PRO A 315 -12.46 17.89 -15.90
C PRO A 315 -13.48 17.52 -16.98
N GLY A 316 -12.95 17.10 -18.14
CA GLY A 316 -13.74 16.72 -19.30
C GLY A 316 -14.09 17.83 -20.27
N ASN A 317 -13.68 19.08 -20.00
CA ASN A 317 -13.84 20.21 -20.89
C ASN A 317 -12.51 20.79 -21.40
N GLU A 318 -11.41 20.24 -20.96
CA GLU A 318 -10.08 20.67 -21.34
C GLU A 318 -9.82 20.34 -22.81
N THR A 319 -9.31 21.31 -23.54
CA THR A 319 -8.78 21.10 -24.89
C THR A 319 -7.33 20.67 -24.79
N LYS A 320 -6.79 19.98 -25.81
CA LYS A 320 -5.36 19.63 -25.89
C LYS A 320 -4.42 20.82 -25.63
N GLN A 321 -4.81 22.00 -26.06
CA GLN A 321 -4.06 23.23 -25.84
C GLN A 321 -4.17 23.72 -24.39
N GLY A 322 -5.29 23.43 -23.72
CA GLY A 322 -5.56 23.92 -22.39
C GLY A 322 -4.66 23.38 -21.31
N LEU A 323 -4.07 22.22 -21.48
CA LEU A 323 -3.27 21.57 -20.44
C LEU A 323 -1.84 22.12 -20.32
N PHE A 324 -1.29 22.68 -21.42
CA PHE A 324 0.09 23.19 -21.46
C PHE A 324 0.24 24.40 -22.42
N ASP A 325 -0.68 25.33 -22.41
CA ASP A 325 -0.59 26.47 -23.29
C ASP A 325 0.59 27.39 -22.88
N GLY A 326 1.45 27.65 -23.84
CA GLY A 326 2.62 28.54 -23.66
C GLY A 326 3.67 28.06 -22.66
N GLY A 327 3.58 26.83 -22.15
CA GLY A 327 4.47 26.28 -21.13
C GLY A 327 3.93 26.38 -19.69
N ASN A 328 2.69 26.85 -19.54
CA ASN A 328 2.00 26.91 -18.26
C ASN A 328 1.07 25.70 -18.12
N ALA A 329 1.21 24.96 -17.01
CA ALA A 329 0.19 24.03 -16.60
C ALA A 329 -1.05 24.80 -16.13
N TYR A 330 -2.24 24.32 -16.46
CA TYR A 330 -3.49 24.92 -15.99
C TYR A 330 -3.75 24.66 -14.50
N GLY A 331 -2.81 24.98 -13.63
CA GLY A 331 -2.96 24.89 -12.19
C GLY A 331 -3.04 23.46 -11.64
N ALA A 332 -3.01 22.42 -12.48
CA ALA A 332 -2.96 21.06 -12.04
C ALA A 332 -1.56 20.69 -11.54
N ASP A 333 -1.52 19.83 -10.53
CA ASP A 333 -0.27 19.22 -10.08
C ASP A 333 0.39 18.46 -11.24
N PRO A 334 1.68 18.69 -11.54
CA PRO A 334 2.34 18.08 -12.69
C PRO A 334 2.41 16.56 -12.62
N ARG A 335 2.27 15.94 -11.44
CA ARG A 335 2.23 14.48 -11.30
C ARG A 335 1.02 13.85 -11.98
N LEU A 336 -0.06 14.58 -12.19
CA LEU A 336 -1.28 14.07 -12.80
C LEU A 336 -0.99 13.26 -14.08
N TYR A 337 -0.22 13.84 -14.99
CA TYR A 337 0.07 13.20 -16.29
C TYR A 337 1.17 12.15 -16.23
N LEU A 338 1.91 12.12 -15.14
CA LEU A 338 2.90 11.08 -14.89
C LEU A 338 2.27 9.83 -14.26
N LEU A 339 1.20 10.01 -13.47
CA LEU A 339 0.50 8.92 -12.80
C LEU A 339 -0.58 8.28 -13.67
N MET A 340 -1.19 9.07 -14.55
CA MET A 340 -2.24 8.61 -15.46
C MET A 340 -2.24 9.43 -16.75
N VAL A 341 -2.40 8.78 -17.88
CA VAL A 341 -2.36 9.44 -19.18
C VAL A 341 -3.80 9.68 -19.67
N PRO A 342 -4.16 10.94 -19.96
CA PRO A 342 -5.47 11.25 -20.54
C PRO A 342 -5.66 10.54 -21.88
N GLN A 343 -6.83 10.00 -22.12
CA GLN A 343 -7.21 9.43 -23.42
C GLN A 343 -7.91 10.46 -24.29
N GLU A 344 -7.59 10.47 -25.58
CA GLU A 344 -8.50 11.04 -26.56
C GLU A 344 -9.72 10.13 -26.71
N GLY A 345 -10.88 10.62 -26.33
CA GLY A 345 -12.13 9.90 -26.61
C GLY A 345 -12.33 9.69 -28.10
N PRO A 346 -13.08 8.67 -28.54
CA PRO A 346 -13.49 8.52 -29.93
C PRO A 346 -14.34 9.73 -30.31
N VAL A 347 -13.74 10.63 -31.06
CA VAL A 347 -14.41 11.82 -31.58
C VAL A 347 -14.98 11.46 -32.93
N SER A 348 -16.26 11.75 -33.17
CA SER A 348 -16.77 11.72 -34.52
C SER A 348 -15.93 12.67 -35.38
N ALA A 349 -15.65 12.31 -36.63
CA ALA A 349 -14.80 13.09 -37.54
C ALA A 349 -15.29 14.55 -37.76
N SER A 350 -16.46 14.91 -37.23
CA SER A 350 -17.07 16.24 -37.32
C SER A 350 -16.87 17.11 -36.06
N ASP A 351 -16.19 16.59 -35.01
CA ASP A 351 -16.01 17.35 -33.78
C ASP A 351 -14.61 18.03 -33.80
N GLU A 352 -14.59 19.34 -34.07
CA GLU A 352 -13.37 20.13 -34.16
C GLU A 352 -12.65 20.26 -32.81
N THR A 353 -13.28 19.86 -31.71
CA THR A 353 -12.72 19.90 -30.38
C THR A 353 -12.36 18.50 -29.91
N LYS A 354 -11.21 17.98 -30.29
CA LYS A 354 -10.61 16.81 -29.64
C LYS A 354 -10.29 17.18 -28.18
N LYS A 355 -11.23 16.94 -27.31
CA LYS A 355 -11.07 17.20 -25.88
C LYS A 355 -10.31 16.06 -25.24
N VAL A 356 -9.25 16.40 -24.57
CA VAL A 356 -8.58 15.47 -23.66
C VAL A 356 -9.47 15.27 -22.46
N MET A 357 -9.98 14.05 -22.29
CA MET A 357 -10.97 13.78 -21.27
C MET A 357 -10.31 13.25 -19.99
N LEU A 358 -10.02 14.16 -19.06
CA LEU A 358 -9.81 13.82 -17.67
C LEU A 358 -11.17 13.73 -16.98
N ARG A 359 -11.97 12.74 -17.31
CA ARG A 359 -13.21 12.51 -16.59
C ARG A 359 -12.92 11.78 -15.28
N TYR A 360 -13.65 12.13 -14.26
CA TYR A 360 -13.68 11.45 -12.97
C TYR A 360 -15.13 11.10 -12.64
N LEU A 361 -15.34 10.03 -11.91
CA LEU A 361 -16.62 9.79 -11.28
C LEU A 361 -16.65 10.63 -10.00
N GLU A 362 -17.63 11.49 -9.87
CA GLU A 362 -18.03 11.92 -8.54
C GLU A 362 -18.17 10.64 -7.72
N ASN A 363 -17.85 10.67 -6.44
CA ASN A 363 -17.92 9.53 -5.53
C ASN A 363 -19.34 8.92 -5.49
N ASN A 364 -19.93 8.71 -6.66
CA ASN A 364 -21.30 8.40 -6.92
C ASN A 364 -21.34 7.16 -7.81
N ILE A 365 -21.22 6.02 -7.17
CA ILE A 365 -21.31 4.74 -7.84
C ILE A 365 -22.80 4.44 -8.06
N GLY A 366 -23.22 4.35 -9.31
CA GLY A 366 -24.55 3.82 -9.64
C GLY A 366 -25.56 4.75 -10.27
N ALA A 367 -25.20 5.94 -10.65
CA ALA A 367 -26.07 6.80 -11.45
C ALA A 367 -26.11 6.35 -12.92
N GLY A 368 -26.68 5.23 -13.24
CA GLY A 368 -27.21 4.77 -14.54
C GLY A 368 -26.57 5.22 -15.87
N THR A 369 -25.42 5.85 -15.83
CA THR A 369 -24.70 6.35 -17.02
C THR A 369 -23.90 5.25 -17.65
N THR A 370 -24.04 5.09 -18.94
CA THR A 370 -23.21 4.18 -19.74
C THR A 370 -21.81 4.78 -19.83
N PHE A 371 -20.89 4.26 -19.02
CA PHE A 371 -19.48 4.68 -19.07
C PHE A 371 -18.79 4.04 -20.25
N LYS A 372 -18.13 4.85 -21.06
CA LYS A 372 -17.22 4.34 -22.09
C LYS A 372 -15.80 4.51 -21.55
N GLN A 373 -15.04 3.43 -21.50
CA GLN A 373 -13.64 3.42 -21.02
C GLN A 373 -12.77 4.49 -21.71
N ALA A 374 -13.06 4.79 -22.98
CA ALA A 374 -12.40 5.84 -23.73
C ALA A 374 -12.56 7.27 -23.18
N HIS A 375 -13.35 7.45 -22.12
CA HIS A 375 -13.59 8.77 -21.49
C HIS A 375 -12.77 9.00 -20.22
N TYR A 376 -11.96 8.03 -19.80
CA TYR A 376 -11.18 8.10 -18.56
C TYR A 376 -9.69 8.01 -18.84
N PRO A 377 -8.85 8.54 -17.96
CA PRO A 377 -7.41 8.41 -18.12
C PRO A 377 -6.99 6.95 -18.07
N VAL A 378 -5.91 6.63 -18.78
CA VAL A 378 -5.30 5.31 -18.77
C VAL A 378 -4.36 5.21 -17.59
N LEU A 379 -4.74 4.44 -16.58
CA LEU A 379 -3.93 4.24 -15.38
C LEU A 379 -2.67 3.43 -15.69
N TYR A 380 -2.76 2.42 -16.57
CA TYR A 380 -1.62 1.59 -16.97
C TYR A 380 -0.55 2.31 -17.79
N ALA A 381 -0.90 3.46 -18.36
CA ALA A 381 0.05 4.28 -19.11
C ALA A 381 0.89 5.20 -18.20
N GLY A 382 0.50 5.33 -16.94
CA GLY A 382 1.25 6.09 -15.95
C GLY A 382 2.54 5.39 -15.53
N ALA A 383 3.49 6.15 -15.00
CA ALA A 383 4.80 5.63 -14.59
C ALA A 383 4.74 4.53 -13.52
N TYR A 384 3.67 4.48 -12.73
CA TYR A 384 3.51 3.57 -11.61
C TYR A 384 2.94 2.20 -11.99
N ALA A 385 1.96 2.16 -12.87
CA ALA A 385 1.16 0.97 -13.17
C ALA A 385 1.58 0.26 -14.47
N ARG A 386 2.81 0.39 -14.88
CA ARG A 386 3.37 -0.31 -16.05
C ARG A 386 3.75 -1.75 -15.68
N ASN A 387 3.75 -2.66 -16.66
CA ASN A 387 4.15 -4.05 -16.45
C ASN A 387 5.58 -4.18 -15.91
N ASP A 388 6.49 -3.32 -16.37
CA ASP A 388 7.88 -3.20 -15.93
C ASP A 388 8.06 -2.14 -14.83
N GLY A 389 6.97 -1.72 -14.18
CA GLY A 389 6.97 -0.75 -13.10
C GLY A 389 7.67 -1.26 -11.84
N TYR A 390 7.72 -0.41 -10.84
CA TYR A 390 8.17 -0.78 -9.51
C TYR A 390 6.97 -0.92 -8.57
N ASN A 391 7.08 -1.80 -7.58
CA ASN A 391 6.19 -1.77 -6.44
C ASN A 391 7.00 -1.30 -5.22
N PRO A 392 6.96 -0.01 -4.88
CA PRO A 392 7.72 0.51 -3.76
C PRO A 392 7.26 -0.13 -2.45
N ILE A 393 8.21 -0.55 -1.62
CA ILE A 393 7.95 -1.04 -0.27
C ILE A 393 7.94 0.14 0.70
N PHE A 394 8.86 1.06 0.49
CA PHE A 394 8.98 2.31 1.21
C PHE A 394 9.70 3.32 0.32
N THR A 395 9.38 4.61 0.40
CA THR A 395 9.97 5.62 -0.49
C THR A 395 10.75 6.69 0.29
N MET A 396 11.76 7.27 -0.37
CA MET A 396 12.52 8.39 0.19
C MET A 396 11.62 9.59 0.46
N GLU A 397 10.74 9.93 -0.46
CA GLU A 397 9.82 11.05 -0.27
C GLU A 397 8.90 10.84 0.93
N GLU A 398 8.53 9.61 1.26
CA GLU A 398 7.75 9.34 2.46
C GLU A 398 8.55 9.72 3.73
N LEU A 399 9.84 9.41 3.80
CA LEU A 399 10.69 9.80 4.93
C LEU A 399 10.75 11.31 5.09
N TYR A 400 10.89 12.05 4.00
CA TYR A 400 10.87 13.51 4.05
C TYR A 400 9.51 14.06 4.49
N PHE A 401 8.40 13.43 4.06
CA PHE A 401 7.07 13.79 4.55
C PHE A 401 6.86 13.43 6.02
N ILE A 402 7.42 12.32 6.50
CA ILE A 402 7.42 11.98 7.93
C ILE A 402 8.14 13.05 8.75
N GLN A 403 9.31 13.50 8.30
CA GLN A 403 10.03 14.60 8.94
C GLN A 403 9.24 15.91 8.87
N ALA A 404 8.69 16.24 7.69
CA ALA A 404 7.90 17.47 7.50
C ALA A 404 6.70 17.51 8.47
N GLU A 405 5.98 16.41 8.62
CA GLU A 405 4.86 16.30 9.55
C GLU A 405 5.30 16.48 10.99
N ALA A 406 6.40 15.85 11.40
CA ALA A 406 6.94 16.01 12.73
C ALA A 406 7.43 17.44 13.01
N TYR A 407 8.07 18.11 12.05
CA TYR A 407 8.44 19.53 12.17
C TYR A 407 7.21 20.44 12.26
N TYR A 408 6.15 20.15 11.49
CA TYR A 408 4.89 20.90 11.58
C TYR A 408 4.32 20.87 13.01
N TRP A 409 4.23 19.67 13.60
CA TRP A 409 3.73 19.48 14.96
C TRP A 409 4.67 20.02 16.04
N LYS A 410 5.95 20.10 15.76
CA LYS A 410 6.94 20.77 16.61
C LYS A 410 6.80 22.29 16.61
N GLY A 411 6.02 22.84 15.66
CA GLY A 411 5.82 24.28 15.47
C GLY A 411 6.78 24.93 14.48
N GLU A 412 7.64 24.15 13.83
CA GLU A 412 8.63 24.61 12.84
C GLU A 412 8.06 24.54 11.42
N LYS A 413 7.00 25.32 11.16
CA LYS A 413 6.21 25.26 9.91
C LYS A 413 7.01 25.58 8.64
N GLU A 414 7.95 26.53 8.72
CA GLU A 414 8.85 26.87 7.62
C GLU A 414 9.68 25.64 7.21
N LYS A 415 10.29 24.96 8.17
CA LYS A 415 11.06 23.73 7.92
C LYS A 415 10.19 22.61 7.38
N ALA A 416 8.98 22.47 7.90
CA ALA A 416 7.99 21.51 7.39
C ALA A 416 7.65 21.76 5.93
N CYS A 417 7.42 23.03 5.53
CA CYS A 417 7.17 23.43 4.16
C CYS A 417 8.35 23.10 3.23
N GLN A 418 9.57 23.41 3.65
CA GLN A 418 10.79 23.14 2.88
C GLN A 418 10.96 21.64 2.62
N LEU A 419 10.81 20.80 3.65
CA LEU A 419 10.92 19.34 3.52
C LEU A 419 9.78 18.74 2.67
N ALA A 420 8.56 19.25 2.80
CA ALA A 420 7.45 18.81 1.97
C ALA A 420 7.65 19.21 0.49
N LYS A 421 8.21 20.39 0.23
CA LYS A 421 8.61 20.81 -1.14
C LYS A 421 9.70 19.88 -1.69
N GLU A 422 10.69 19.53 -0.87
CA GLU A 422 11.75 18.60 -1.25
C GLU A 422 11.17 17.21 -1.56
N ALA A 423 10.34 16.66 -0.66
CA ALA A 423 9.65 15.39 -0.86
C ALA A 423 8.82 15.36 -2.16
N THR A 424 8.07 16.44 -2.41
CA THR A 424 7.28 16.58 -3.64
C THR A 424 8.17 16.63 -4.86
N THR A 425 9.31 17.31 -4.79
CA THR A 425 10.30 17.38 -5.89
C THR A 425 10.85 15.99 -6.22
N TRP A 426 11.23 15.21 -5.20
CA TRP A 426 11.68 13.83 -5.37
C TRP A 426 10.60 12.95 -6.01
N ASN A 427 9.37 13.06 -5.53
CA ASN A 427 8.25 12.30 -6.06
C ASN A 427 7.96 12.63 -7.52
N ILE A 428 7.97 13.92 -7.88
CA ILE A 428 7.83 14.35 -9.29
C ILE A 428 8.97 13.79 -10.13
N GLN A 429 10.21 13.93 -9.67
CA GLN A 429 11.39 13.49 -10.43
C GLN A 429 11.38 11.98 -10.68
N ARG A 430 11.03 11.18 -9.67
CA ARG A 430 10.86 9.75 -9.80
C ARG A 430 9.92 9.38 -10.94
N HIS A 431 8.74 9.97 -10.96
CA HIS A 431 7.76 9.70 -12.00
C HIS A 431 8.16 10.25 -13.35
N LEU A 432 8.78 11.43 -13.38
CA LEU A 432 9.27 12.08 -14.59
C LEU A 432 10.34 11.24 -15.28
N ASP A 433 11.34 10.79 -14.54
CA ASP A 433 12.42 9.96 -15.06
C ASP A 433 11.88 8.63 -15.58
N ARG A 434 10.97 7.99 -14.84
CA ARG A 434 10.35 6.77 -15.28
C ARG A 434 9.48 6.93 -16.50
N PHE A 435 8.68 8.01 -16.56
CA PHE A 435 7.80 8.29 -17.68
C PHE A 435 8.56 8.55 -18.99
N PHE A 436 9.69 9.27 -18.92
CA PHE A 436 10.51 9.61 -20.08
C PHE A 436 11.68 8.65 -20.34
N ALA A 437 11.92 7.65 -19.51
CA ALA A 437 12.98 6.67 -19.70
C ALA A 437 12.80 5.85 -20.97
N ASP A 438 11.57 5.54 -21.33
CA ASP A 438 11.21 4.67 -22.44
C ASP A 438 10.38 5.41 -23.49
N ASN A 439 10.71 5.27 -24.78
CA ASN A 439 9.92 5.70 -25.94
C ASN A 439 9.49 7.17 -25.95
N GLY A 440 10.26 8.07 -25.36
CA GLY A 440 9.96 9.51 -25.36
C GLY A 440 8.75 9.91 -24.52
N GLY A 441 8.36 9.10 -23.55
CA GLY A 441 7.27 9.41 -22.62
C GLY A 441 5.89 8.87 -23.01
N PHE A 442 5.82 7.99 -23.99
CA PHE A 442 4.55 7.40 -24.42
C PHE A 442 4.49 5.91 -24.08
N TYR A 443 3.36 5.52 -23.51
CA TYR A 443 3.06 4.11 -23.30
C TYR A 443 2.85 3.42 -24.68
N PRO A 444 3.63 2.37 -25.01
CA PRO A 444 3.58 1.77 -26.35
C PRO A 444 2.29 0.99 -26.63
N GLY A 445 1.40 0.85 -25.63
CA GLY A 445 0.22 0.01 -25.69
C GLY A 445 0.58 -1.48 -25.56
N THR A 446 -0.12 -2.21 -24.71
CA THR A 446 -0.03 -3.67 -24.62
C THR A 446 -1.42 -4.24 -24.41
N GLY A 447 -1.71 -5.38 -25.05
CA GLY A 447 -2.97 -6.07 -24.86
C GLY A 447 -4.20 -5.26 -25.24
N ASN A 448 -5.10 -5.05 -24.30
CA ASN A 448 -6.37 -4.33 -24.49
C ASN A 448 -6.26 -2.80 -24.28
N VAL A 449 -5.12 -2.30 -23.84
CA VAL A 449 -4.90 -0.88 -23.68
C VAL A 449 -4.37 -0.31 -24.99
N ALA A 450 -5.15 0.54 -25.62
CA ALA A 450 -4.68 1.28 -26.80
C ALA A 450 -3.44 2.11 -26.43
N ALA A 451 -2.50 2.21 -27.36
CA ALA A 451 -1.35 3.08 -27.18
C ALA A 451 -1.83 4.47 -26.73
N ALA A 452 -1.28 4.99 -25.65
CA ALA A 452 -1.61 6.32 -25.21
C ALA A 452 -1.17 7.31 -26.31
N VAL A 453 -2.13 7.96 -26.91
CA VAL A 453 -1.84 8.98 -27.91
C VAL A 453 -1.15 10.14 -27.18
N PRO A 454 -0.10 10.74 -27.75
CA PRO A 454 0.51 11.95 -27.20
C PRO A 454 -0.60 12.96 -26.93
N VAL A 455 -0.88 13.17 -25.66
CA VAL A 455 -1.95 14.06 -25.21
C VAL A 455 -1.65 15.51 -25.60
N ILE A 456 -0.38 15.77 -25.83
CA ILE A 456 0.12 17.12 -26.09
C ILE A 456 1.13 17.01 -27.21
N ASP A 457 0.79 17.61 -28.35
CA ASP A 457 1.74 17.77 -29.44
C ASP A 457 2.99 18.47 -28.94
N ASN A 458 4.15 17.85 -29.14
CA ASN A 458 5.46 18.34 -28.71
C ASN A 458 5.73 18.31 -27.18
N MET A 459 5.05 17.46 -26.40
CA MET A 459 5.46 17.25 -25.02
C MET A 459 6.84 16.56 -25.02
N ASN A 460 7.84 17.27 -24.51
CA ASN A 460 9.15 16.71 -24.24
C ASN A 460 9.53 16.94 -22.77
N LYS A 461 10.56 16.23 -22.30
CA LYS A 461 11.03 16.31 -20.92
C LYS A 461 11.35 17.76 -20.51
N GLN A 462 12.03 18.53 -21.35
CA GLN A 462 12.41 19.92 -21.03
C GLN A 462 11.19 20.85 -20.84
N ARG A 463 10.14 20.65 -21.64
CA ARG A 463 8.89 21.41 -21.47
C ARG A 463 8.19 21.04 -20.17
N TYR A 464 8.19 19.76 -19.85
CA TYR A 464 7.61 19.27 -18.61
C TYR A 464 8.36 19.79 -17.38
N GLU A 465 9.70 19.78 -17.42
CA GLU A 465 10.56 20.31 -16.35
C GLU A 465 10.30 21.81 -16.07
N ARG A 466 9.97 22.59 -17.10
CA ARG A 466 9.56 24.01 -16.90
C ARG A 466 8.22 24.12 -16.15
N VAL A 467 7.28 23.24 -16.46
CA VAL A 467 5.99 23.18 -15.73
C VAL A 467 6.20 22.79 -14.27
N VAL A 468 7.05 21.78 -14.01
CA VAL A 468 7.43 21.37 -12.66
C VAL A 468 8.08 22.52 -11.90
N LYS A 469 9.01 23.23 -12.54
CA LYS A 469 9.66 24.38 -11.90
C LYS A 469 8.66 25.47 -11.53
N ALA A 470 7.77 25.83 -12.45
CA ALA A 470 6.73 26.84 -12.18
C ALA A 470 5.81 26.44 -11.03
N PHE A 471 5.45 25.15 -10.94
CA PHE A 471 4.66 24.60 -9.85
C PHE A 471 5.41 24.70 -8.51
N LEU A 472 6.65 24.27 -8.45
CA LEU A 472 7.46 24.25 -7.23
C LEU A 472 7.82 25.66 -6.74
N ASP A 473 7.99 26.61 -7.65
CA ASP A 473 8.34 28.00 -7.32
C ASP A 473 7.10 28.88 -7.06
N ASN A 474 5.91 28.28 -7.05
CA ASN A 474 4.64 29.01 -6.87
C ASN A 474 4.45 30.17 -7.86
N GLU A 475 4.95 30.04 -9.09
CA GLU A 475 4.79 31.09 -10.09
C GLU A 475 3.30 31.33 -10.37
N PRO A 476 2.80 32.58 -10.26
CA PRO A 476 1.40 32.87 -10.49
C PRO A 476 1.08 32.74 -11.98
N THR A 477 0.49 31.63 -12.35
CA THR A 477 -0.11 31.45 -13.67
C THR A 477 -1.56 31.96 -13.68
N ALA A 478 -2.14 32.19 -14.86
CA ALA A 478 -3.55 32.54 -14.95
C ALA A 478 -4.48 31.52 -14.23
N ASN A 479 -4.03 30.28 -14.12
CA ASN A 479 -4.75 29.20 -13.51
C ASN A 479 -4.52 29.03 -12.01
N THR A 480 -3.35 29.45 -11.50
CA THR A 480 -3.18 29.60 -10.05
C THR A 480 -4.21 30.57 -9.46
N LYS A 481 -4.56 31.63 -10.19
CA LYS A 481 -5.65 32.53 -9.78
C LYS A 481 -7.01 31.83 -9.79
N ALA A 482 -7.29 31.00 -10.77
CA ALA A 482 -8.54 30.26 -10.84
C ALA A 482 -8.62 29.18 -9.76
N CYS A 483 -7.51 28.47 -9.47
CA CYS A 483 -7.43 27.51 -8.36
C CYS A 483 -7.62 28.19 -7.00
N THR A 484 -7.02 29.35 -6.79
CA THR A 484 -7.23 30.17 -5.57
C THR A 484 -8.68 30.60 -5.41
N GLN A 485 -9.38 30.85 -6.53
CA GLN A 485 -10.80 31.23 -6.52
C GLN A 485 -11.74 30.10 -6.07
N ILE A 486 -11.36 28.85 -6.29
CA ILE A 486 -12.13 27.67 -5.78
C ILE A 486 -11.68 27.22 -4.38
N GLY A 487 -10.79 27.97 -3.74
CA GLY A 487 -10.37 27.71 -2.36
C GLY A 487 -9.32 26.61 -2.19
N ASN A 488 -8.81 26.04 -3.27
CA ASN A 488 -7.76 25.04 -3.23
C ASN A 488 -6.39 25.72 -3.19
N LYS A 489 -5.68 25.62 -2.08
CA LYS A 489 -4.34 26.19 -1.87
C LYS A 489 -3.22 25.14 -1.85
N HIS A 490 -3.53 23.86 -2.10
CA HIS A 490 -2.68 22.72 -1.72
C HIS A 490 -1.37 22.59 -2.50
N TRP A 491 -1.22 23.25 -3.63
CA TRP A 491 0.01 23.22 -4.44
C TRP A 491 0.95 24.37 -4.20
N PHE A 492 0.67 25.21 -3.19
CA PHE A 492 1.55 26.31 -2.85
C PHE A 492 2.42 26.00 -1.65
N PHE A 493 3.71 26.00 -1.87
CA PHE A 493 4.69 25.92 -0.79
C PHE A 493 4.97 27.31 -0.25
N ASN A 494 4.01 27.88 0.48
CA ASN A 494 4.15 29.18 1.11
C ASN A 494 4.54 29.01 2.57
N GLU A 495 5.81 29.25 2.91
CA GLU A 495 6.37 29.06 4.23
C GLU A 495 5.65 29.86 5.31
N THR A 496 5.12 31.04 5.00
CA THR A 496 4.43 31.91 5.99
C THR A 496 2.98 31.51 6.25
N GLU A 497 2.33 30.84 5.31
CA GLU A 497 0.92 30.45 5.38
C GLU A 497 0.71 28.92 5.30
N TYR A 498 1.78 28.15 5.54
CA TYR A 498 1.74 26.70 5.38
C TYR A 498 0.83 26.04 6.39
N THR A 499 -0.09 25.24 5.89
CA THR A 499 -1.10 24.54 6.70
C THR A 499 -0.86 23.03 6.73
N LEU A 500 -1.45 22.35 7.70
CA LEU A 500 -1.44 20.89 7.76
C LEU A 500 -2.11 20.27 6.53
N SER A 501 -3.15 20.93 6.01
CA SER A 501 -3.84 20.50 4.77
C SER A 501 -2.89 20.52 3.58
N ASP A 502 -2.08 21.59 3.42
CA ASP A 502 -1.10 21.69 2.33
C ASP A 502 -0.11 20.52 2.39
N LEU A 503 0.42 20.24 3.58
CA LEU A 503 1.34 19.14 3.80
C LEU A 503 0.70 17.78 3.48
N MET A 504 -0.46 17.51 4.08
CA MET A 504 -1.07 16.19 4.02
C MET A 504 -1.67 15.86 2.65
N ILE A 505 -2.13 16.85 1.88
CA ILE A 505 -2.53 16.65 0.50
C ILE A 505 -1.31 16.30 -0.38
N GLN A 506 -0.19 16.99 -0.20
CA GLN A 506 1.04 16.67 -0.95
C GLN A 506 1.58 15.29 -0.59
N LYS A 507 1.55 14.91 0.69
CA LYS A 507 1.87 13.56 1.14
C LYS A 507 0.91 12.52 0.56
N TRP A 508 -0.39 12.81 0.56
CA TRP A 508 -1.41 11.92 0.00
C TRP A 508 -1.17 11.64 -1.49
N ILE A 509 -0.80 12.66 -2.27
CA ILE A 509 -0.45 12.49 -3.69
C ILE A 509 0.83 11.66 -3.85
N ALA A 510 1.84 11.93 -3.03
CA ALA A 510 3.11 11.18 -3.08
C ALA A 510 2.93 9.71 -2.71
N MET A 511 1.96 9.41 -1.85
CA MET A 511 1.60 8.05 -1.44
C MET A 511 0.59 7.38 -2.40
N TYR A 512 0.51 7.82 -3.66
CA TYR A 512 -0.33 7.21 -4.69
C TYR A 512 -0.16 5.70 -4.73
N MET A 513 -1.26 4.95 -4.63
CA MET A 513 -1.27 3.48 -4.58
C MET A 513 -0.44 2.86 -3.43
N GLN A 514 -0.24 3.57 -2.32
CA GLN A 514 0.44 3.06 -1.14
C GLN A 514 -0.54 2.89 0.04
N PRO A 515 -0.32 1.91 0.93
CA PRO A 515 -1.18 1.67 2.09
C PRO A 515 -1.28 2.88 3.03
N GLU A 516 -0.23 3.67 3.13
CA GLU A 516 -0.14 4.80 4.04
C GLU A 516 -1.13 5.94 3.72
N GLN A 517 -1.60 6.07 2.47
CA GLN A 517 -2.69 7.01 2.14
C GLN A 517 -3.90 6.82 3.06
N TRP A 518 -4.37 5.59 3.19
CA TRP A 518 -5.54 5.31 4.03
C TRP A 518 -5.22 5.41 5.52
N THR A 519 -4.04 5.03 5.93
CA THR A 519 -3.59 5.14 7.32
C THR A 519 -3.53 6.60 7.77
N ASP A 520 -2.96 7.49 6.98
CA ASP A 520 -2.91 8.92 7.29
C ASP A 520 -4.31 9.55 7.37
N MET A 521 -5.23 9.17 6.48
CA MET A 521 -6.62 9.65 6.57
C MET A 521 -7.29 9.24 7.89
N ARG A 522 -7.06 8.01 8.36
CA ARG A 522 -7.58 7.52 9.65
C ARG A 522 -6.91 8.21 10.84
N ARG A 523 -5.61 8.49 10.78
CA ARG A 523 -4.88 9.24 11.83
C ARG A 523 -5.47 10.64 12.02
N TYR A 524 -5.95 11.24 10.95
CA TYR A 524 -6.59 12.56 10.95
C TYR A 524 -8.12 12.48 10.89
N HIS A 525 -8.71 11.33 11.24
CA HIS A 525 -10.16 11.14 11.38
C HIS A 525 -10.96 11.55 10.15
N TYR A 526 -10.37 11.43 8.94
CA TYR A 526 -10.99 11.89 7.68
C TYR A 526 -11.45 13.35 7.75
N SER A 527 -10.73 14.20 8.44
CA SER A 527 -11.08 15.59 8.73
C SER A 527 -11.37 16.39 7.45
N ASN A 528 -12.58 16.88 7.32
CA ASN A 528 -13.06 17.67 6.20
C ASN A 528 -13.89 18.88 6.67
N ASN A 529 -14.46 19.67 5.75
CA ASN A 529 -15.27 20.85 6.08
C ASN A 529 -16.52 20.56 6.93
N ARG A 530 -16.93 19.31 7.06
CA ARG A 530 -18.08 18.89 7.89
C ARG A 530 -17.66 18.30 9.22
N ASN A 531 -16.44 17.82 9.28
CA ASN A 531 -15.92 16.98 10.34
C ASN A 531 -14.50 17.41 10.68
N GLY A 532 -14.32 18.65 11.16
CA GLY A 532 -13.03 19.18 11.55
C GLY A 532 -12.39 18.33 12.65
N TYR A 533 -11.09 18.14 12.55
CA TYR A 533 -10.31 17.45 13.57
C TYR A 533 -9.88 18.43 14.66
N GLY A 534 -10.22 18.10 15.91
CA GLY A 534 -9.85 18.93 17.05
C GLY A 534 -8.37 18.82 17.38
N ILE A 535 -7.58 19.78 16.93
CA ILE A 535 -6.15 19.87 17.22
C ILE A 535 -5.91 21.06 18.14
N GLY A 536 -5.65 20.80 19.41
CA GLY A 536 -5.48 21.85 20.41
C GLY A 536 -6.78 22.63 20.62
N THR A 537 -6.74 23.96 20.45
CA THR A 537 -7.89 24.85 20.60
C THR A 537 -8.62 25.16 19.29
N ALA A 538 -8.08 24.71 18.16
CA ALA A 538 -8.64 24.95 16.84
C ALA A 538 -9.01 23.62 16.15
N ASN A 539 -10.16 23.58 15.50
CA ASN A 539 -10.50 22.49 14.59
C ASN A 539 -9.74 22.71 13.29
N GLU A 540 -8.71 21.94 13.04
CA GLU A 540 -8.06 21.92 11.74
C GLU A 540 -8.79 20.99 10.78
N ILE A 541 -8.85 21.40 9.52
CA ILE A 541 -9.39 20.63 8.41
C ILE A 541 -8.21 20.18 7.58
N VAL A 542 -8.03 18.86 7.48
CA VAL A 542 -6.87 18.28 6.79
C VAL A 542 -7.19 17.99 5.33
N TYR A 543 -8.38 17.49 5.05
CA TYR A 543 -8.84 17.11 3.71
C TYR A 543 -10.14 17.85 3.37
N PRO A 544 -10.09 19.15 3.05
CA PRO A 544 -11.27 20.04 3.04
C PRO A 544 -12.43 19.57 2.20
N SER A 545 -12.14 18.98 1.05
CA SER A 545 -13.15 18.55 0.07
C SER A 545 -13.46 17.06 0.12
N LEU A 546 -12.85 16.34 1.05
CA LEU A 546 -13.10 14.91 1.21
C LEU A 546 -14.57 14.66 1.53
N ARG A 547 -15.17 13.73 0.80
CA ARG A 547 -16.54 13.28 1.03
C ARG A 547 -16.58 11.77 0.99
N ARG A 548 -17.34 11.19 1.90
CA ARG A 548 -17.68 9.78 1.79
C ARG A 548 -18.47 9.55 0.51
N PRO A 549 -18.20 8.50 -0.28
CA PRO A 549 -19.07 8.12 -1.39
C PRO A 549 -20.48 7.88 -0.88
N TYR A 550 -21.47 8.56 -1.45
CA TYR A 550 -22.85 8.48 -0.93
C TYR A 550 -23.72 7.44 -1.63
N ASN A 551 -23.39 7.06 -2.83
CA ASN A 551 -24.18 6.12 -3.63
C ASN A 551 -23.50 4.75 -3.72
N LEU A 552 -23.05 4.26 -2.57
CA LEU A 552 -22.40 2.95 -2.47
C LEU A 552 -23.42 1.84 -2.67
N TYR A 553 -23.06 0.87 -3.51
CA TYR A 553 -23.88 -0.31 -3.73
C TYR A 553 -23.74 -1.27 -2.55
N SER A 554 -24.85 -1.63 -1.89
CA SER A 554 -24.91 -2.69 -0.87
C SER A 554 -24.01 -2.49 0.37
N ALA A 555 -23.85 -1.28 0.85
CA ALA A 555 -23.08 -1.04 2.07
C ALA A 555 -23.89 -1.39 3.34
N TYR A 556 -24.09 -2.68 3.60
CA TYR A 556 -24.89 -3.16 4.75
C TYR A 556 -24.39 -2.68 6.12
N TRP A 557 -23.10 -2.39 6.24
CA TRP A 557 -22.51 -1.89 7.48
C TRP A 557 -22.97 -0.49 7.90
N VAL A 558 -23.73 0.20 7.06
CA VAL A 558 -24.36 1.49 7.36
C VAL A 558 -25.89 1.42 7.33
N ASP A 559 -26.48 0.24 7.23
CA ASP A 559 -27.93 0.08 7.27
C ASP A 559 -28.49 0.61 8.60
N GLY A 560 -29.61 1.32 8.50
CA GLY A 560 -30.24 1.96 9.65
C GLY A 560 -29.69 3.32 10.05
N LEU A 561 -28.61 3.80 9.42
CA LEU A 561 -28.09 5.15 9.65
C LEU A 561 -28.83 6.18 8.79
N THR A 562 -29.01 7.39 9.33
CA THR A 562 -29.49 8.55 8.55
C THR A 562 -28.45 8.95 7.50
N ASP A 563 -28.85 9.71 6.48
CA ASP A 563 -27.90 10.17 5.45
C ASP A 563 -26.78 11.04 6.04
N GLU A 564 -27.07 11.88 7.03
CA GLU A 564 -26.07 12.67 7.75
C GLU A 564 -25.09 11.77 8.53
N GLN A 565 -25.60 10.72 9.19
CA GLN A 565 -24.76 9.76 9.88
C GLN A 565 -23.89 8.97 8.90
N LYS A 566 -24.45 8.59 7.74
CA LYS A 566 -23.69 7.90 6.68
C LYS A 566 -22.55 8.76 6.15
N GLU A 567 -22.76 10.05 5.96
CA GLU A 567 -21.73 10.98 5.48
C GLU A 567 -20.52 11.07 6.41
N ASN A 568 -20.72 10.84 7.70
CA ASN A 568 -19.69 10.91 8.74
C ASN A 568 -19.19 9.52 9.18
N THR A 569 -19.66 8.46 8.54
CA THR A 569 -19.28 7.09 8.91
C THR A 569 -18.26 6.53 7.93
N TRP A 570 -17.04 6.27 8.40
CA TRP A 570 -15.91 5.84 7.62
C TRP A 570 -15.43 4.45 8.06
N ILE A 571 -14.88 3.69 7.12
CA ILE A 571 -14.22 2.43 7.44
C ILE A 571 -12.90 2.74 8.14
N GLN A 572 -12.75 2.18 9.34
CA GLN A 572 -11.57 2.37 10.21
C GLN A 572 -10.66 1.15 10.23
N ARG A 573 -11.17 -0.04 9.91
CA ARG A 573 -10.45 -1.30 9.86
C ARG A 573 -11.12 -2.30 8.94
N LEU A 574 -10.41 -3.35 8.59
CA LEU A 574 -10.96 -4.47 7.85
C LEU A 574 -11.57 -5.51 8.80
N ASN A 575 -12.48 -6.31 8.28
CA ASN A 575 -12.93 -7.51 8.95
C ASN A 575 -11.87 -8.62 8.83
N TYR A 576 -11.88 -9.59 9.73
CA TYR A 576 -10.97 -10.74 9.63
C TYR A 576 -11.33 -11.63 8.44
N ASP A 577 -10.38 -12.47 8.02
CA ASP A 577 -10.59 -13.36 6.88
C ASP A 577 -11.63 -14.44 7.22
N PRO A 578 -12.82 -14.42 6.61
CA PRO A 578 -13.88 -15.33 6.97
C PRO A 578 -13.64 -16.78 6.52
N GLN A 579 -12.73 -17.02 5.59
CA GLN A 579 -12.39 -18.37 5.14
C GLN A 579 -11.48 -19.11 6.12
N THR A 580 -10.73 -18.37 6.91
CA THR A 580 -9.83 -18.93 7.92
C THR A 580 -10.36 -18.66 9.33
N GLU A 581 -10.55 -17.40 9.68
CA GLU A 581 -10.82 -17.01 11.06
C GLU A 581 -12.25 -17.34 11.50
N ASP A 582 -13.26 -17.09 10.67
CA ASP A 582 -14.65 -17.41 10.99
C ASP A 582 -14.90 -18.93 11.05
N ILE A 583 -14.04 -19.73 10.43
CA ILE A 583 -14.17 -21.21 10.40
C ILE A 583 -13.35 -21.86 11.51
N TYR A 584 -12.08 -21.48 11.60
CA TYR A 584 -11.12 -22.18 12.45
C TYR A 584 -10.88 -21.48 13.80
N ASN A 585 -11.09 -20.16 13.90
CA ASN A 585 -10.81 -19.36 15.09
C ASN A 585 -11.96 -18.43 15.49
N MET A 586 -13.19 -18.83 15.19
CA MET A 586 -14.41 -18.04 15.43
C MET A 586 -14.53 -17.54 16.87
N ASN A 587 -14.08 -18.29 17.86
CA ASN A 587 -14.15 -17.88 19.27
C ASN A 587 -13.37 -16.58 19.53
N GLU A 588 -12.21 -16.42 18.90
CA GLU A 588 -11.41 -15.20 19.02
C GLU A 588 -12.06 -14.05 18.24
N VAL A 589 -12.59 -14.30 17.03
CA VAL A 589 -13.32 -13.29 16.25
C VAL A 589 -14.54 -12.77 17.02
N VAL A 590 -15.26 -13.66 17.71
CA VAL A 590 -16.37 -13.29 18.60
C VAL A 590 -15.85 -12.52 19.82
N ARG A 591 -14.76 -12.99 20.47
CA ARG A 591 -14.20 -12.37 21.67
C ARG A 591 -13.80 -10.91 21.43
N VAL A 592 -13.17 -10.60 20.28
CA VAL A 592 -12.79 -9.22 19.94
C VAL A 592 -13.98 -8.38 19.44
N GLY A 593 -15.13 -9.01 19.17
CA GLY A 593 -16.36 -8.34 18.74
C GLY A 593 -16.47 -8.11 17.24
N ALA A 594 -15.71 -8.86 16.42
CA ALA A 594 -15.68 -8.67 14.98
C ALA A 594 -16.68 -9.55 14.20
N TYR A 595 -17.11 -10.68 14.78
CA TYR A 595 -17.92 -11.67 14.06
C TYR A 595 -19.24 -11.09 13.58
N LYS A 596 -19.39 -10.96 12.25
CA LYS A 596 -20.59 -10.43 11.57
C LYS A 596 -21.09 -9.11 12.16
N ASN A 597 -20.19 -8.30 12.68
CA ASN A 597 -20.51 -7.06 13.37
C ASN A 597 -20.13 -5.84 12.52
N PRO A 598 -21.12 -5.09 11.98
CA PRO A 598 -20.85 -3.89 11.21
C PRO A 598 -20.18 -2.76 12.01
N ASP A 599 -20.34 -2.73 13.34
CA ASP A 599 -19.69 -1.74 14.20
C ASP A 599 -18.19 -1.97 14.31
N TRP A 600 -17.72 -3.20 14.05
CA TRP A 600 -16.30 -3.51 13.96
C TRP A 600 -15.59 -2.64 12.90
N LEU A 601 -16.16 -2.50 11.71
CA LEU A 601 -15.58 -1.71 10.62
C LEU A 601 -15.47 -0.22 10.96
N LYS A 602 -16.31 0.27 11.87
CA LYS A 602 -16.35 1.68 12.30
C LYS A 602 -15.43 1.96 13.50
N LYS A 603 -14.92 0.91 14.15
CA LYS A 603 -14.09 1.05 15.36
C LYS A 603 -12.70 1.57 15.01
N PRO A 604 -12.28 2.75 15.51
CA PRO A 604 -10.97 3.30 15.25
C PRO A 604 -9.82 2.38 15.70
N MET A 605 -8.67 2.52 15.06
CA MET A 605 -7.43 1.88 15.51
C MET A 605 -6.95 2.50 16.83
N ASN A 606 -6.16 1.75 17.61
CA ASN A 606 -5.70 2.22 18.92
C ASN A 606 -4.90 3.55 18.82
N TRP A 607 -4.09 3.69 17.79
CA TRP A 607 -3.33 4.92 17.53
C TRP A 607 -4.19 6.10 17.01
N ALA A 608 -5.43 5.85 16.59
CA ALA A 608 -6.39 6.89 16.18
C ALA A 608 -7.35 7.29 17.31
N LEU A 609 -7.26 6.69 18.49
CA LEU A 609 -8.05 7.06 19.65
C LEU A 609 -7.42 8.24 20.38
N ASP A 610 -8.26 9.15 20.88
CA ASP A 610 -7.80 10.24 21.74
C ASP A 610 -7.12 9.72 23.00
N TYR A 611 -6.16 10.49 23.48
CA TYR A 611 -5.46 10.20 24.72
C TYR A 611 -6.46 10.06 25.90
N GLY A 612 -6.42 8.95 26.59
CA GLY A 612 -7.34 8.63 27.69
C GLY A 612 -8.45 7.64 27.32
N VAL A 613 -8.73 7.45 26.02
CA VAL A 613 -9.67 6.40 25.53
C VAL A 613 -8.90 5.12 25.17
N ARG A 614 -7.65 5.25 24.77
CA ARG A 614 -6.78 4.13 24.45
C ARG A 614 -6.10 3.57 25.69
N THR A 615 -5.78 2.29 25.65
CA THR A 615 -5.11 1.59 26.74
C THR A 615 -3.60 1.80 26.78
N SER A 616 -2.97 1.98 25.65
CA SER A 616 -1.54 2.35 25.46
C SER A 616 -1.19 2.14 23.99
N LEU A 617 -0.24 2.89 23.43
CA LEU A 617 0.41 2.53 22.18
C LEU A 617 1.77 1.91 22.42
N THR A 618 2.47 2.41 23.41
CA THR A 618 3.76 1.91 23.83
C THR A 618 3.97 2.24 25.28
N ALA A 619 4.76 1.46 25.93
CA ALA A 619 5.53 1.95 27.05
C ALA A 619 6.63 2.86 26.46
N GLU A 620 6.70 4.07 26.92
CA GLU A 620 7.72 5.13 26.86
C GLU A 620 8.83 5.06 25.77
#